data_dba3948a04359c5b5b019424b20f642f
#
_entry.id   dba3948a04359c5b5b019424b20f642f
#
_cell.length_a   1.000
_cell.length_b   1.000
_cell.length_c   1.000
_cell.angle_alpha   90.00
_cell.angle_beta   90.00
_cell.angle_gamma   90.00
#
_symmetry.space_group_name_H-M   'P 1'
#
loop_
_entity.id
_entity.type
_entity.pdbx_description
1 polymer ?
#
loop_
_entity_poly.entity_id
_entity_poly.type
_entity_poly.pdbx_seq_one_letter_code
_entity_poly.pdbx_strand_id
1 'polypeptide(L)'
;MVKGIDQFKAHFEAFNDRYVLIGGAACFLVLDEAGLDFRATKDLDIVLCVEALDAKFAKAFWAFVERGKYKNTQKSTGKKLFYRFFDPEDAAFPYMLELFSRIPDVLKLSDDAHLTPIPVDEDLSSLSAILLDDGYYDFIHDSKIDINGIPTVPPEIIVPLKARAWLDLTKKRDAGEKVDRNDIKKHKNDIFRLFQIVEPDKRISLPKVIKGDMESFLEAVSVDPPPTLKPFGLGGTKFDEVVELLRKIYDLRI
;
A
#
# COMPACT_ATOMS: atom_id res chain seq x y z
N MET A 1 13.32 -3.62 -9.11
CA MET A 1 13.69 -4.56 -8.01
C MET A 1 13.22 -4.00 -6.68
N VAL A 2 12.60 -4.83 -5.84
CA VAL A 2 12.24 -4.50 -4.44
C VAL A 2 13.36 -4.97 -3.54
N LYS A 3 14.00 -4.03 -2.83
CA LYS A 3 15.11 -4.38 -1.93
C LYS A 3 14.61 -5.26 -0.78
N GLY A 4 15.27 -6.40 -0.57
CA GLY A 4 15.04 -7.31 0.56
C GLY A 4 13.78 -8.15 0.49
N ILE A 5 13.07 -8.16 -0.65
CA ILE A 5 11.82 -8.92 -0.79
C ILE A 5 12.05 -10.43 -0.67
N ASP A 6 13.16 -10.94 -1.17
CA ASP A 6 13.49 -12.37 -1.08
C ASP A 6 13.72 -12.81 0.37
N GLN A 7 14.36 -11.97 1.17
CA GLN A 7 14.54 -12.22 2.62
C GLN A 7 13.21 -12.21 3.35
N PHE A 8 12.33 -11.27 2.99
CA PHE A 8 10.98 -11.19 3.56
C PHE A 8 10.16 -12.42 3.16
N LYS A 9 10.10 -12.75 1.87
CA LYS A 9 9.39 -13.92 1.34
C LYS A 9 9.83 -15.20 2.05
N ALA A 10 11.14 -15.49 2.07
CA ALA A 10 11.67 -16.72 2.69
C ALA A 10 11.35 -16.82 4.19
N HIS A 11 11.33 -15.68 4.89
CA HIS A 11 11.01 -15.66 6.33
C HIS A 11 9.53 -15.85 6.63
N PHE A 12 8.64 -15.31 5.77
CA PHE A 12 7.20 -15.31 5.98
C PHE A 12 6.44 -16.32 5.11
N GLU A 13 7.12 -17.25 4.43
CA GLU A 13 6.52 -18.26 3.55
C GLU A 13 5.38 -19.05 4.23
N ALA A 14 5.55 -19.40 5.52
CA ALA A 14 4.53 -20.11 6.31
C ALA A 14 3.37 -19.24 6.79
N PHE A 15 3.35 -17.94 6.45
CA PHE A 15 2.41 -16.95 6.96
C PHE A 15 1.72 -16.15 5.84
N ASN A 16 1.66 -16.68 4.62
CA ASN A 16 1.08 -15.98 3.47
C ASN A 16 -0.43 -15.68 3.62
N ASP A 17 -1.11 -16.32 4.55
CA ASP A 17 -2.50 -16.04 4.91
C ASP A 17 -2.66 -14.86 5.88
N ARG A 18 -1.58 -14.37 6.48
CA ARG A 18 -1.58 -13.37 7.56
C ARG A 18 -1.39 -11.94 7.09
N TYR A 19 -1.03 -11.72 5.84
CA TYR A 19 -0.74 -10.39 5.31
C TYR A 19 -0.99 -10.27 3.81
N VAL A 20 -0.99 -9.02 3.34
CA VAL A 20 -0.99 -8.64 1.92
C VAL A 20 0.00 -7.50 1.73
N LEU A 21 0.91 -7.61 0.75
CA LEU A 21 1.75 -6.48 0.36
C LEU A 21 0.98 -5.55 -0.56
N ILE A 22 1.09 -4.25 -0.28
CA ILE A 22 0.52 -3.17 -1.09
C ILE A 22 1.60 -2.16 -1.51
N GLY A 23 1.22 -0.98 -1.89
CA GLY A 23 2.16 0.14 -2.09
C GLY A 23 3.10 -0.03 -3.28
N GLY A 24 4.37 0.33 -3.08
CA GLY A 24 5.41 0.26 -4.11
C GLY A 24 5.82 -1.17 -4.45
N ALA A 25 5.85 -2.06 -3.46
CA ALA A 25 6.18 -3.47 -3.65
C ALA A 25 5.14 -4.18 -4.51
N ALA A 26 3.85 -3.96 -4.26
CA ALA A 26 2.77 -4.49 -5.08
C ALA A 26 2.86 -4.02 -6.54
N CYS A 27 3.09 -2.71 -6.77
CA CYS A 27 3.29 -2.18 -8.13
C CYS A 27 4.45 -2.88 -8.85
N PHE A 28 5.56 -3.10 -8.14
CA PHE A 28 6.70 -3.81 -8.73
C PHE A 28 6.32 -5.24 -9.12
N LEU A 29 5.68 -5.99 -8.20
CA LEU A 29 5.33 -7.39 -8.44
C LEU A 29 4.42 -7.56 -9.67
N VAL A 30 3.36 -6.77 -9.81
CA VAL A 30 2.42 -6.88 -10.93
C VAL A 30 3.02 -6.41 -12.27
N LEU A 31 3.89 -5.40 -12.26
CA LEU A 31 4.55 -4.91 -13.47
C LEU A 31 5.68 -5.85 -13.92
N ASP A 32 6.46 -6.38 -12.99
CA ASP A 32 7.52 -7.37 -13.25
C ASP A 32 6.92 -8.67 -13.84
N GLU A 33 5.81 -9.15 -13.29
CA GLU A 33 5.05 -10.30 -13.82
C GLU A 33 4.56 -10.05 -15.26
N ALA A 34 4.21 -8.81 -15.58
CA ALA A 34 3.85 -8.38 -16.93
C ALA A 34 5.06 -8.09 -17.84
N GLY A 35 6.30 -8.29 -17.37
CA GLY A 35 7.52 -8.02 -18.11
C GLY A 35 7.82 -6.53 -18.29
N LEU A 36 7.28 -5.66 -17.44
CA LEU A 36 7.46 -4.21 -17.49
C LEU A 36 8.36 -3.69 -16.37
N ASP A 37 9.18 -2.71 -16.69
CA ASP A 37 10.04 -2.06 -15.72
C ASP A 37 9.25 -1.17 -14.75
N PHE A 38 9.62 -1.26 -13.48
CA PHE A 38 9.13 -0.35 -12.45
C PHE A 38 10.30 0.29 -11.70
N ARG A 39 10.05 1.49 -11.15
CA ARG A 39 11.04 2.18 -10.32
C ARG A 39 11.47 1.31 -9.13
N ALA A 40 12.70 1.46 -8.71
CA ALA A 40 13.17 0.79 -7.50
C ALA A 40 12.32 1.21 -6.29
N THR A 41 11.94 0.23 -5.48
CA THR A 41 11.31 0.44 -4.18
C THR A 41 12.09 -0.31 -3.11
N LYS A 42 12.04 0.20 -1.90
CA LYS A 42 12.83 -0.32 -0.78
C LYS A 42 12.01 -0.52 0.48
N ASP A 43 10.77 -0.06 0.45
CA ASP A 43 9.84 -0.07 1.57
C ASP A 43 8.77 -1.13 1.31
N LEU A 44 8.35 -1.85 2.35
CA LEU A 44 7.24 -2.79 2.31
C LEU A 44 6.07 -2.24 3.12
N ASP A 45 4.96 -2.00 2.44
CA ASP A 45 3.68 -1.64 3.03
C ASP A 45 2.88 -2.95 3.21
N ILE A 46 2.62 -3.35 4.46
CA ILE A 46 2.11 -4.66 4.87
C ILE A 46 0.75 -4.50 5.52
N VAL A 47 -0.31 -4.95 4.87
CA VAL A 47 -1.65 -5.03 5.47
C VAL A 47 -1.79 -6.36 6.19
N LEU A 48 -1.99 -6.29 7.50
CA LEU A 48 -2.15 -7.48 8.34
C LEU A 48 -3.59 -7.98 8.28
N CYS A 49 -3.78 -9.30 8.16
CA CYS A 49 -5.08 -9.96 8.29
C CYS A 49 -5.36 -10.19 9.78
N VAL A 50 -6.06 -9.25 10.42
CA VAL A 50 -6.24 -9.23 11.88
C VAL A 50 -6.95 -10.49 12.40
N GLU A 51 -7.82 -11.09 11.60
CA GLU A 51 -8.56 -12.32 11.92
C GLU A 51 -7.67 -13.57 11.94
N ALA A 52 -6.54 -13.50 11.25
CA ALA A 52 -5.63 -14.62 11.10
C ALA A 52 -4.35 -14.49 11.95
N LEU A 53 -4.14 -13.35 12.63
CA LEU A 53 -2.95 -13.12 13.44
C LEU A 53 -2.95 -13.99 14.70
N ASP A 54 -1.76 -14.50 15.00
CA ASP A 54 -1.51 -15.30 16.21
C ASP A 54 -0.12 -15.02 16.79
N ALA A 55 0.17 -15.58 17.96
CA ALA A 55 1.47 -15.45 18.62
C ALA A 55 2.65 -15.97 17.77
N LYS A 56 2.41 -16.94 16.87
CA LYS A 56 3.48 -17.48 16.00
C LYS A 56 3.89 -16.45 14.96
N PHE A 57 2.91 -15.77 14.33
CA PHE A 57 3.20 -14.69 13.39
C PHE A 57 3.93 -13.54 14.10
N ALA A 58 3.45 -13.11 15.27
CA ALA A 58 4.09 -12.03 16.02
C ALA A 58 5.54 -12.37 16.39
N LYS A 59 5.82 -13.59 16.85
CA LYS A 59 7.19 -14.06 17.12
C LYS A 59 8.06 -14.04 15.86
N ALA A 60 7.54 -14.52 14.73
CA ALA A 60 8.25 -14.50 13.45
C ALA A 60 8.53 -13.04 13.02
N PHE A 61 7.56 -12.13 13.18
CA PHE A 61 7.75 -10.73 12.82
C PHE A 61 8.84 -10.07 13.66
N TRP A 62 8.81 -10.26 14.97
CA TRP A 62 9.88 -9.74 15.86
C TRP A 62 11.24 -10.36 15.55
N ALA A 63 11.32 -11.65 15.28
CA ALA A 63 12.57 -12.32 14.87
C ALA A 63 13.13 -11.73 13.57
N PHE A 64 12.25 -11.33 12.61
CA PHE A 64 12.67 -10.63 11.39
C PHE A 64 13.21 -9.23 11.69
N VAL A 65 12.53 -8.47 12.52
CA VAL A 65 12.94 -7.12 12.95
C VAL A 65 14.30 -7.16 13.68
N GLU A 66 14.47 -8.10 14.60
CA GLU A 66 15.72 -8.29 15.36
C GLU A 66 16.88 -8.73 14.45
N ARG A 67 16.63 -9.68 13.55
CA ARG A 67 17.65 -10.16 12.60
C ARG A 67 18.14 -9.06 11.67
N GLY A 68 17.23 -8.20 11.20
CA GLY A 68 17.58 -7.03 10.40
C GLY A 68 18.14 -5.88 11.22
N LYS A 69 18.05 -5.93 12.56
CA LYS A 69 18.41 -4.86 13.50
C LYS A 69 17.76 -3.54 13.13
N TYR A 70 16.46 -3.58 12.89
CA TYR A 70 15.69 -2.40 12.51
C TYR A 70 15.59 -1.38 13.64
N LYS A 71 15.60 -0.12 13.27
CA LYS A 71 15.25 1.00 14.16
C LYS A 71 13.75 1.23 14.14
N ASN A 72 13.17 1.53 15.29
CA ASN A 72 11.75 1.85 15.44
C ASN A 72 11.50 3.10 16.30
N THR A 73 12.52 3.93 16.49
CA THR A 73 12.43 5.13 17.33
C THR A 73 12.34 6.37 16.46
N GLN A 74 11.26 7.15 16.62
CA GLN A 74 11.06 8.39 15.89
C GLN A 74 12.10 9.44 16.29
N LYS A 75 12.89 9.92 15.33
CA LYS A 75 14.00 10.87 15.57
C LYS A 75 13.56 12.17 16.24
N SER A 76 12.36 12.68 15.90
CA SER A 76 11.86 13.97 16.41
C SER A 76 11.33 13.94 17.83
N THR A 77 10.83 12.81 18.30
CA THR A 77 10.14 12.69 19.60
C THR A 77 10.79 11.68 20.56
N GLY A 78 11.70 10.85 20.08
CA GLY A 78 12.28 9.73 20.83
C GLY A 78 11.30 8.59 21.15
N LYS A 79 10.05 8.66 20.65
CA LYS A 79 9.05 7.62 20.91
C LYS A 79 9.29 6.39 20.05
N LYS A 80 9.08 5.20 20.62
CA LYS A 80 9.09 3.94 19.88
C LYS A 80 7.83 3.84 19.01
N LEU A 81 8.00 3.42 17.75
CA LEU A 81 6.93 3.12 16.80
C LEU A 81 6.84 1.61 16.68
N PHE A 82 5.67 1.04 16.95
CA PHE A 82 5.45 -0.40 16.87
C PHE A 82 4.71 -0.82 15.57
N TYR A 83 4.61 0.11 14.61
CA TYR A 83 4.01 -0.07 13.30
C TYR A 83 4.96 0.30 12.15
N ARG A 84 6.12 0.89 12.45
CA ARG A 84 7.11 1.30 11.45
C ARG A 84 8.52 0.96 11.92
N PHE A 85 9.20 0.14 11.12
CA PHE A 85 10.55 -0.34 11.36
C PHE A 85 11.40 0.04 10.17
N PHE A 86 12.53 0.70 10.38
CA PHE A 86 13.30 1.30 9.29
C PHE A 86 14.80 1.22 9.54
N ASP A 87 15.58 1.48 8.49
CA ASP A 87 17.03 1.61 8.54
C ASP A 87 17.71 0.36 9.15
N PRO A 88 17.52 -0.84 8.55
CA PRO A 88 18.16 -2.07 9.02
C PRO A 88 19.69 -1.97 8.88
N GLU A 89 20.44 -2.61 9.78
CA GLU A 89 21.90 -2.69 9.66
C GLU A 89 22.33 -3.57 8.48
N ASP A 90 21.59 -4.62 8.17
CA ASP A 90 21.87 -5.49 7.02
C ASP A 90 21.17 -4.94 5.76
N ALA A 91 21.99 -4.61 4.77
CA ALA A 91 21.52 -4.09 3.48
C ALA A 91 20.71 -5.11 2.65
N ALA A 92 20.71 -6.39 2.99
CA ALA A 92 19.89 -7.41 2.35
C ALA A 92 18.41 -7.35 2.76
N PHE A 93 18.09 -6.61 3.82
CA PHE A 93 16.72 -6.44 4.30
C PHE A 93 15.99 -5.26 3.62
N PRO A 94 14.63 -5.25 3.57
CA PRO A 94 13.85 -4.09 3.18
C PRO A 94 14.22 -2.86 4.03
N TYR A 95 14.28 -1.69 3.42
CA TYR A 95 14.70 -0.49 4.14
C TYR A 95 13.70 -0.06 5.21
N MET A 96 12.40 -0.25 4.94
CA MET A 96 11.33 0.04 5.88
C MET A 96 10.23 -1.02 5.79
N LEU A 97 9.66 -1.35 6.95
CA LEU A 97 8.44 -2.13 7.09
C LEU A 97 7.39 -1.23 7.73
N GLU A 98 6.23 -1.12 7.13
CA GLU A 98 5.12 -0.34 7.65
C GLU A 98 3.86 -1.21 7.73
N LEU A 99 3.25 -1.28 8.91
CA LEU A 99 2.11 -2.14 9.18
C LEU A 99 0.81 -1.36 9.10
N PHE A 100 -0.17 -1.92 8.40
CA PHE A 100 -1.53 -1.42 8.27
C PHE A 100 -2.52 -2.48 8.72
N SER A 101 -3.65 -2.08 9.30
CA SER A 101 -4.75 -2.99 9.67
C SER A 101 -6.04 -2.22 9.90
N ARG A 102 -7.18 -2.93 10.06
CA ARG A 102 -8.41 -2.38 10.62
C ARG A 102 -8.44 -2.49 12.14
N ILE A 103 -9.43 -1.90 12.77
CA ILE A 103 -9.67 -2.10 14.22
C ILE A 103 -10.12 -3.55 14.43
N PRO A 104 -9.45 -4.33 15.29
CA PRO A 104 -9.94 -5.64 15.69
C PRO A 104 -11.31 -5.52 16.39
N ASP A 105 -12.23 -6.45 16.12
CA ASP A 105 -13.61 -6.42 16.64
C ASP A 105 -13.71 -6.42 18.18
N VAL A 106 -12.66 -6.91 18.83
CA VAL A 106 -12.56 -6.96 20.31
C VAL A 106 -12.15 -5.63 20.95
N LEU A 107 -11.79 -4.61 20.14
CA LEU A 107 -11.30 -3.33 20.61
C LEU A 107 -12.27 -2.19 20.28
N LYS A 108 -12.34 -1.21 21.19
CA LYS A 108 -12.97 0.08 20.93
C LYS A 108 -11.91 1.17 21.03
N LEU A 109 -11.76 1.92 19.95
CA LEU A 109 -10.83 3.04 19.90
C LEU A 109 -11.62 4.35 19.88
N SER A 110 -10.94 5.48 20.16
CA SER A 110 -11.52 6.82 19.98
C SER A 110 -11.68 7.13 18.48
N ASP A 111 -12.65 7.99 18.15
CA ASP A 111 -12.98 8.36 16.75
C ASP A 111 -11.81 9.03 16.00
N ASP A 112 -10.84 9.60 16.72
CA ASP A 112 -9.64 10.23 16.21
C ASP A 112 -8.40 9.32 16.19
N ALA A 113 -8.58 8.03 16.49
CA ALA A 113 -7.47 7.08 16.48
C ALA A 113 -6.91 6.86 15.06
N HIS A 114 -5.59 6.97 14.93
CA HIS A 114 -4.86 6.69 13.68
C HIS A 114 -4.06 5.40 13.72
N LEU A 115 -3.99 4.76 14.89
CA LEU A 115 -3.27 3.52 15.12
C LEU A 115 -4.16 2.54 15.88
N THR A 116 -4.05 1.27 15.55
CA THR A 116 -4.69 0.18 16.28
C THR A 116 -3.65 -0.76 16.87
N PRO A 117 -3.76 -1.18 18.14
CA PRO A 117 -2.93 -2.25 18.68
C PRO A 117 -3.31 -3.57 18.00
N ILE A 118 -2.30 -4.41 17.77
CA ILE A 118 -2.49 -5.75 17.25
C ILE A 118 -2.60 -6.68 18.45
N PRO A 119 -3.74 -7.38 18.62
CA PRO A 119 -3.96 -8.28 19.74
C PRO A 119 -3.12 -9.55 19.55
N VAL A 120 -1.98 -9.59 20.20
CA VAL A 120 -1.11 -10.75 20.32
C VAL A 120 -0.93 -11.07 21.81
N ASP A 121 -0.47 -12.28 22.10
CA ASP A 121 -0.29 -12.81 23.45
C ASP A 121 0.35 -11.78 24.42
N GLU A 122 -0.13 -11.70 25.66
CA GLU A 122 0.31 -10.72 26.69
C GLU A 122 1.83 -10.74 26.94
N ASP A 123 2.48 -11.87 26.69
CA ASP A 123 3.92 -12.06 26.88
C ASP A 123 4.78 -11.52 25.70
N LEU A 124 4.16 -11.04 24.61
CA LEU A 124 4.86 -10.51 23.44
C LEU A 124 4.86 -8.98 23.43
N SER A 125 5.97 -8.40 22.96
CA SER A 125 6.06 -6.96 22.74
C SER A 125 4.92 -6.50 21.82
N SER A 126 4.21 -5.46 22.21
CA SER A 126 3.05 -4.92 21.49
C SER A 126 3.44 -4.54 20.06
N LEU A 127 2.68 -5.04 19.09
CA LEU A 127 2.65 -4.50 17.73
C LEU A 127 1.47 -3.52 17.62
N SER A 128 1.60 -2.54 16.73
CA SER A 128 0.49 -1.70 16.31
C SER A 128 0.51 -1.56 14.78
N ALA A 129 -0.57 -1.06 14.21
CA ALA A 129 -0.68 -0.82 12.78
C ALA A 129 -1.33 0.54 12.52
N ILE A 130 -1.05 1.12 11.35
CA ILE A 130 -1.76 2.29 10.85
C ILE A 130 -3.18 1.85 10.52
N LEU A 131 -4.16 2.61 11.02
CA LEU A 131 -5.56 2.28 10.84
C LEU A 131 -5.98 2.49 9.39
N LEU A 132 -6.58 1.47 8.81
CA LEU A 132 -7.31 1.52 7.54
C LEU A 132 -8.81 1.63 7.80
N ASP A 133 -9.52 2.31 6.91
CA ASP A 133 -10.97 2.21 6.79
C ASP A 133 -11.38 0.77 6.44
N ASP A 134 -12.48 0.27 7.04
CA ASP A 134 -12.93 -1.12 6.86
C ASP A 134 -13.20 -1.44 5.38
N GLY A 135 -13.76 -0.49 4.62
CA GLY A 135 -13.98 -0.68 3.18
C GLY A 135 -12.69 -0.85 2.38
N TYR A 136 -11.60 -0.19 2.76
CA TYR A 136 -10.29 -0.42 2.16
C TYR A 136 -9.67 -1.74 2.61
N TYR A 137 -9.81 -2.08 3.88
CA TYR A 137 -9.30 -3.33 4.43
C TYR A 137 -9.93 -4.54 3.73
N ASP A 138 -11.27 -4.61 3.70
CA ASP A 138 -12.01 -5.69 3.05
C ASP A 138 -11.69 -5.75 1.55
N PHE A 139 -11.67 -4.61 0.86
CA PHE A 139 -11.34 -4.52 -0.56
C PHE A 139 -9.95 -5.10 -0.90
N ILE A 140 -8.96 -4.90 -0.03
CA ILE A 140 -7.62 -5.46 -0.17
C ILE A 140 -7.65 -6.98 0.06
N HIS A 141 -8.26 -7.44 1.15
CA HIS A 141 -8.23 -8.86 1.52
C HIS A 141 -9.06 -9.73 0.58
N ASP A 142 -10.23 -9.26 0.14
CA ASP A 142 -11.11 -9.96 -0.82
C ASP A 142 -10.49 -10.09 -2.22
N SER A 143 -9.56 -9.18 -2.54
CA SER A 143 -8.90 -9.13 -3.85
C SER A 143 -7.48 -9.70 -3.85
N LYS A 144 -7.08 -10.38 -2.78
CA LYS A 144 -5.75 -10.94 -2.61
C LYS A 144 -5.41 -11.96 -3.70
N ILE A 145 -4.21 -11.82 -4.27
CA ILE A 145 -3.60 -12.76 -5.21
C ILE A 145 -2.21 -13.17 -4.70
N ASP A 146 -1.68 -14.23 -5.26
CA ASP A 146 -0.28 -14.63 -5.04
C ASP A 146 0.54 -14.39 -6.31
N ILE A 147 1.66 -13.71 -6.16
CA ILE A 147 2.66 -13.57 -7.22
C ILE A 147 3.97 -14.13 -6.71
N ASN A 148 4.38 -15.24 -7.29
CA ASN A 148 5.63 -15.92 -6.95
C ASN A 148 5.79 -16.22 -5.45
N GLY A 149 4.70 -16.63 -4.76
CA GLY A 149 4.68 -16.93 -3.32
C GLY A 149 4.67 -15.69 -2.43
N ILE A 150 4.25 -14.54 -2.96
CA ILE A 150 4.07 -13.29 -2.21
C ILE A 150 2.62 -12.83 -2.34
N PRO A 151 1.87 -12.76 -1.22
CA PRO A 151 0.51 -12.25 -1.24
C PRO A 151 0.49 -10.75 -1.52
N THR A 152 -0.25 -10.36 -2.54
CA THR A 152 -0.42 -8.97 -2.99
C THR A 152 -1.83 -8.78 -3.57
N VAL A 153 -2.06 -7.69 -4.31
CA VAL A 153 -3.33 -7.40 -4.99
C VAL A 153 -3.10 -7.06 -6.47
N PRO A 154 -4.08 -7.32 -7.36
CA PRO A 154 -3.94 -7.03 -8.79
C PRO A 154 -3.93 -5.52 -9.08
N PRO A 155 -3.50 -5.10 -10.30
CA PRO A 155 -3.34 -3.69 -10.65
C PRO A 155 -4.61 -2.86 -10.47
N GLU A 156 -5.79 -3.42 -10.72
CA GLU A 156 -7.08 -2.75 -10.55
C GLU A 156 -7.41 -2.41 -9.09
N ILE A 157 -6.80 -3.11 -8.15
CA ILE A 157 -6.93 -2.82 -6.72
C ILE A 157 -5.85 -1.83 -6.27
N ILE A 158 -4.65 -1.91 -6.82
CA ILE A 158 -3.56 -0.99 -6.49
C ILE A 158 -3.90 0.45 -6.92
N VAL A 159 -4.56 0.63 -8.05
CA VAL A 159 -4.91 1.97 -8.59
C VAL A 159 -5.72 2.79 -7.58
N PRO A 160 -6.85 2.32 -7.01
CA PRO A 160 -7.56 3.06 -5.96
C PRO A 160 -6.74 3.35 -4.70
N LEU A 161 -5.87 2.43 -4.28
CA LEU A 161 -4.98 2.65 -3.14
C LEU A 161 -3.98 3.79 -3.40
N LYS A 162 -3.46 3.88 -4.62
CA LYS A 162 -2.59 4.97 -5.04
C LYS A 162 -3.33 6.31 -5.17
N ALA A 163 -4.58 6.28 -5.63
CA ALA A 163 -5.45 7.47 -5.67
C ALA A 163 -5.70 8.01 -4.26
N ARG A 164 -6.05 7.16 -3.30
CA ARG A 164 -6.20 7.52 -1.89
C ARG A 164 -4.93 8.14 -1.31
N ALA A 165 -3.78 7.49 -1.49
CA ALA A 165 -2.50 7.99 -0.99
C ALA A 165 -2.16 9.37 -1.60
N TRP A 166 -2.46 9.58 -2.88
CA TRP A 166 -2.28 10.88 -3.55
C TRP A 166 -3.19 11.95 -2.95
N LEU A 167 -4.47 11.65 -2.72
CA LEU A 167 -5.44 12.57 -2.11
C LEU A 167 -5.03 12.97 -0.70
N ASP A 168 -4.65 12.00 0.15
CA ASP A 168 -4.24 12.24 1.53
C ASP A 168 -2.99 13.14 1.61
N LEU A 169 -1.98 12.87 0.79
CA LEU A 169 -0.77 13.69 0.76
C LEU A 169 -1.04 15.08 0.18
N THR A 170 -1.91 15.19 -0.81
CA THR A 170 -2.32 16.48 -1.39
C THR A 170 -3.06 17.31 -0.34
N LYS A 171 -4.02 16.71 0.37
CA LYS A 171 -4.77 17.37 1.46
C LYS A 171 -3.84 17.85 2.58
N LYS A 172 -2.87 17.04 3.00
CA LYS A 172 -1.86 17.42 4.00
C LYS A 172 -1.01 18.62 3.54
N ARG A 173 -0.54 18.59 2.30
CA ARG A 173 0.21 19.71 1.70
C ARG A 173 -0.63 21.00 1.71
N ASP A 174 -1.90 20.90 1.30
CA ASP A 174 -2.80 22.06 1.20
C ASP A 174 -3.19 22.60 2.58
N ALA A 175 -3.16 21.76 3.62
CA ALA A 175 -3.25 22.15 5.03
C ALA A 175 -1.96 22.76 5.61
N GLY A 176 -0.89 22.89 4.80
CA GLY A 176 0.39 23.48 5.22
C GLY A 176 1.34 22.51 5.92
N GLU A 177 1.05 21.20 5.92
CA GLU A 177 1.98 20.21 6.46
C GLU A 177 3.18 20.01 5.54
N LYS A 178 4.32 19.65 6.14
CA LYS A 178 5.54 19.36 5.40
C LYS A 178 5.42 18.00 4.68
N VAL A 179 5.07 18.03 3.40
CA VAL A 179 4.98 16.86 2.53
C VAL A 179 5.98 16.97 1.39
N ASP A 180 6.70 15.88 1.08
CA ASP A 180 7.58 15.85 -0.09
C ASP A 180 6.71 15.80 -1.38
N ARG A 181 6.92 16.77 -2.26
CA ARG A 181 6.22 16.84 -3.56
C ARG A 181 6.49 15.61 -4.44
N ASN A 182 7.65 14.97 -4.30
CA ASN A 182 7.98 13.75 -5.02
C ASN A 182 7.11 12.57 -4.53
N ASP A 183 6.75 12.55 -3.24
CA ASP A 183 5.86 11.53 -2.70
C ASP A 183 4.45 11.66 -3.27
N ILE A 184 3.92 12.87 -3.41
CA ILE A 184 2.64 13.10 -4.09
C ILE A 184 2.74 12.66 -5.56
N LYS A 185 3.78 13.12 -6.26
CA LYS A 185 3.97 12.86 -7.69
C LYS A 185 4.11 11.36 -7.99
N LYS A 186 4.81 10.59 -7.14
CA LYS A 186 5.02 9.16 -7.36
C LYS A 186 3.69 8.39 -7.37
N HIS A 187 2.74 8.69 -6.48
CA HIS A 187 1.46 8.00 -6.44
C HIS A 187 0.64 8.23 -7.72
N LYS A 188 0.52 9.48 -8.19
CA LYS A 188 -0.12 9.80 -9.48
C LYS A 188 0.57 9.07 -10.65
N ASN A 189 1.88 9.08 -10.69
CA ASN A 189 2.65 8.45 -11.77
C ASN A 189 2.52 6.92 -11.77
N ASP A 190 2.46 6.30 -10.59
CA ASP A 190 2.30 4.85 -10.47
C ASP A 190 0.94 4.39 -11.04
N ILE A 191 -0.13 5.19 -10.90
CA ILE A 191 -1.44 4.90 -11.51
C ILE A 191 -1.32 4.81 -13.04
N PHE A 192 -0.66 5.79 -13.67
CA PHE A 192 -0.47 5.75 -15.14
C PHE A 192 0.43 4.59 -15.59
N ARG A 193 1.41 4.17 -14.79
CA ARG A 193 2.21 2.99 -15.10
C ARG A 193 1.39 1.71 -15.01
N LEU A 194 0.59 1.56 -13.96
CA LEU A 194 -0.30 0.41 -13.77
C LEU A 194 -1.36 0.31 -14.85
N PHE A 195 -1.80 1.44 -15.41
CA PHE A 195 -2.79 1.48 -16.49
C PHE A 195 -2.38 0.64 -17.71
N GLN A 196 -1.07 0.43 -17.96
CA GLN A 196 -0.58 -0.41 -19.05
C GLN A 196 -1.03 -1.87 -18.96
N ILE A 197 -1.32 -2.34 -17.74
CA ILE A 197 -1.63 -3.75 -17.43
C ILE A 197 -3.02 -3.93 -16.82
N VAL A 198 -3.79 -2.85 -16.69
CA VAL A 198 -5.20 -2.95 -16.27
C VAL A 198 -6.04 -3.48 -17.44
N GLU A 199 -6.88 -4.48 -17.18
CA GLU A 199 -7.75 -5.09 -18.18
C GLU A 199 -8.90 -4.16 -18.56
N PRO A 200 -9.01 -3.72 -19.85
CA PRO A 200 -9.99 -2.70 -20.26
C PRO A 200 -11.45 -3.13 -20.09
N ASP A 201 -11.71 -4.42 -20.23
CA ASP A 201 -13.06 -4.98 -20.16
C ASP A 201 -13.50 -5.38 -18.76
N LYS A 202 -12.59 -5.32 -17.79
CA LYS A 202 -12.89 -5.61 -16.39
C LYS A 202 -13.84 -4.56 -15.79
N ARG A 203 -14.68 -4.99 -14.87
CA ARG A 203 -15.58 -4.13 -14.11
C ARG A 203 -15.41 -4.44 -12.65
N ILE A 204 -15.03 -3.42 -11.87
CA ILE A 204 -14.75 -3.53 -10.44
C ILE A 204 -15.78 -2.72 -9.68
N SER A 205 -16.57 -3.40 -8.86
CA SER A 205 -17.48 -2.74 -7.93
C SER A 205 -16.69 -2.20 -6.75
N LEU A 206 -16.62 -0.89 -6.63
CA LEU A 206 -15.92 -0.24 -5.51
C LEU A 206 -16.85 -0.03 -4.31
N PRO A 207 -16.39 -0.28 -3.07
CA PRO A 207 -17.03 0.26 -1.88
C PRO A 207 -17.25 1.77 -1.97
N LYS A 208 -18.29 2.28 -1.33
CA LYS A 208 -18.71 3.69 -1.46
C LYS A 208 -17.59 4.70 -1.18
N VAL A 209 -16.79 4.45 -0.14
CA VAL A 209 -15.67 5.33 0.23
C VAL A 209 -14.60 5.34 -0.86
N ILE A 210 -14.23 4.18 -1.41
CA ILE A 210 -13.23 4.05 -2.46
C ILE A 210 -13.73 4.65 -3.78
N LYS A 211 -15.02 4.48 -4.08
CA LYS A 211 -15.67 5.09 -5.25
C LYS A 211 -15.56 6.63 -5.19
N GLY A 212 -15.89 7.24 -4.06
CA GLY A 212 -15.76 8.68 -3.85
C GLY A 212 -14.32 9.20 -3.96
N ASP A 213 -13.36 8.44 -3.43
CA ASP A 213 -11.94 8.78 -3.55
C ASP A 213 -11.47 8.71 -5.01
N MET A 214 -11.88 7.71 -5.76
CA MET A 214 -11.54 7.59 -7.19
C MET A 214 -12.16 8.71 -8.03
N GLU A 215 -13.43 9.08 -7.77
CA GLU A 215 -14.10 10.21 -8.42
C GLU A 215 -13.31 11.51 -8.15
N SER A 216 -13.01 11.80 -6.88
CA SER A 216 -12.22 12.98 -6.47
C SER A 216 -10.83 13.02 -7.08
N PHE A 217 -10.16 11.87 -7.15
CA PHE A 217 -8.84 11.76 -7.79
C PHE A 217 -8.92 12.08 -9.28
N LEU A 218 -9.86 11.47 -10.03
CA LEU A 218 -9.98 11.68 -11.48
C LEU A 218 -10.39 13.12 -11.80
N GLU A 219 -11.26 13.74 -11.00
CA GLU A 219 -11.58 15.16 -11.13
C GLU A 219 -10.35 16.05 -10.94
N ALA A 220 -9.61 15.83 -9.86
CA ALA A 220 -8.43 16.64 -9.55
C ALA A 220 -7.33 16.52 -10.59
N VAL A 221 -7.03 15.31 -11.09
CA VAL A 221 -5.99 15.13 -12.12
C VAL A 221 -6.43 15.62 -13.49
N SER A 222 -7.75 15.73 -13.75
CA SER A 222 -8.29 16.32 -14.99
C SER A 222 -8.14 17.84 -15.04
N VAL A 223 -8.04 18.50 -13.88
CA VAL A 223 -7.74 19.95 -13.81
C VAL A 223 -6.26 20.23 -14.11
N ASP A 224 -5.34 19.36 -13.69
CA ASP A 224 -3.91 19.47 -13.91
C ASP A 224 -3.33 18.15 -14.47
N PRO A 225 -3.64 17.83 -15.75
CA PRO A 225 -3.19 16.58 -16.37
C PRO A 225 -1.66 16.58 -16.59
N PRO A 226 -1.03 15.40 -16.58
CA PRO A 226 0.38 15.31 -16.95
C PRO A 226 0.58 15.78 -18.40
N PRO A 227 1.62 16.56 -18.70
CA PRO A 227 1.84 17.13 -20.04
C PRO A 227 2.08 16.04 -21.11
N THR A 228 2.45 14.84 -20.70
CA THR A 228 2.62 13.68 -21.57
C THR A 228 2.53 12.39 -20.76
N LEU A 229 2.00 11.34 -21.38
CA LEU A 229 1.94 9.99 -20.82
C LEU A 229 3.09 9.08 -21.28
N LYS A 230 3.97 9.59 -22.17
CA LYS A 230 5.11 8.84 -22.70
C LYS A 230 6.04 8.24 -21.61
N PRO A 231 6.37 8.95 -20.49
CA PRO A 231 7.21 8.39 -19.43
C PRO A 231 6.57 7.21 -18.67
N PHE A 232 5.30 6.95 -18.90
CA PHE A 232 4.55 5.85 -18.26
C PHE A 232 4.27 4.69 -19.22
N GLY A 233 4.93 4.65 -20.41
CA GLY A 233 4.70 3.62 -21.43
C GLY A 233 3.45 3.85 -22.29
N LEU A 234 2.76 4.98 -22.14
CA LEU A 234 1.50 5.32 -22.80
C LEU A 234 1.67 6.39 -23.88
N GLY A 235 2.76 6.30 -24.68
CA GLY A 235 3.16 7.34 -25.63
C GLY A 235 2.19 7.58 -26.80
N GLY A 236 1.24 6.68 -27.04
CA GLY A 236 0.20 6.81 -28.08
C GLY A 236 -1.21 7.06 -27.52
N THR A 237 -1.37 7.09 -26.20
CA THR A 237 -2.67 7.19 -25.52
C THR A 237 -2.92 8.64 -25.07
N LYS A 238 -4.14 9.14 -25.28
CA LYS A 238 -4.56 10.44 -24.76
C LYS A 238 -4.94 10.34 -23.30
N PHE A 239 -4.74 11.43 -22.56
CA PHE A 239 -5.10 11.49 -21.13
C PHE A 239 -6.60 11.22 -20.91
N ASP A 240 -7.46 11.81 -21.75
CA ASP A 240 -8.91 11.63 -21.62
C ASP A 240 -9.33 10.16 -21.84
N GLU A 241 -8.67 9.44 -22.75
CA GLU A 241 -8.91 8.00 -22.97
C GLU A 241 -8.58 7.17 -21.72
N VAL A 242 -7.51 7.55 -20.98
CA VAL A 242 -7.16 6.89 -19.71
C VAL A 242 -8.22 7.17 -18.66
N VAL A 243 -8.67 8.42 -18.53
CA VAL A 243 -9.70 8.82 -17.55
C VAL A 243 -11.02 8.11 -17.84
N GLU A 244 -11.47 8.10 -19.10
CA GLU A 244 -12.70 7.45 -19.53
C GLU A 244 -12.66 5.94 -19.25
N LEU A 245 -11.55 5.29 -19.56
CA LEU A 245 -11.40 3.86 -19.29
C LEU A 245 -11.39 3.54 -17.79
N LEU A 246 -10.69 4.31 -16.98
CA LEU A 246 -10.73 4.14 -15.52
C LEU A 246 -12.15 4.35 -14.97
N ARG A 247 -12.90 5.36 -15.46
CA ARG A 247 -14.31 5.55 -15.10
C ARG A 247 -15.15 4.32 -15.45
N LYS A 248 -14.95 3.76 -16.64
CA LYS A 248 -15.65 2.56 -17.10
C LYS A 248 -15.32 1.33 -16.25
N ILE A 249 -14.04 1.10 -15.93
CA ILE A 249 -13.59 -0.04 -15.12
C ILE A 249 -14.21 0.00 -13.73
N TYR A 250 -14.24 1.16 -13.08
CA TYR A 250 -14.71 1.32 -11.70
C TYR A 250 -16.17 1.76 -11.58
N ASP A 251 -16.94 1.75 -12.67
CA ASP A 251 -18.36 2.20 -12.69
C ASP A 251 -18.55 3.56 -12.00
N LEU A 252 -17.72 4.53 -12.36
CA LEU A 252 -17.76 5.89 -11.83
C LEU A 252 -18.68 6.77 -12.70
N ARG A 253 -19.32 7.75 -12.07
CA ARG A 253 -20.17 8.70 -12.79
C ARG A 253 -19.35 9.55 -13.76
N ILE A 254 -19.95 9.83 -14.91
CA ILE A 254 -19.44 10.77 -15.91
C ILE A 254 -19.75 12.20 -15.47
#